data_81e743bac7c675c684b4daa7c37ab325
#
_entry.id   81e743bac7c675c684b4daa7c37ab325
#
_cell.length_a   1.000
_cell.length_b   1.000
_cell.length_c   1.000
_cell.angle_alpha   90.00
_cell.angle_beta   90.00
_cell.angle_gamma   90.00
#
_symmetry.space_group_name_H-M   'P 1'
#
loop_
_entity.id
_entity.type
_entity.pdbx_description
1 polymer ?
#
loop_
_entity_poly.entity_id
_entity_poly.type
_entity_poly.pdbx_seq_one_letter_code
_entity_poly.pdbx_strand_id
1 'polypeptide(L)'
;QNPLNFVNNFSDVNKELLSELKEEIKKGNYGEVQSIAKDVIDNEEKINCHGKRADSIVKGMLQHSRASSGQKELTDINALTDEYLRLAYHGLRAKDKSFNAEIKTEFDSSLGKINVVPQDIGRVILNLINNAFYAVGEKEKENLNAYQPTVIVRTKRNNGKVEISVIDNGNGIPDSIREKIFQPFFTTKPTGQGTGLGLSLAYDIVKAHGGEVKVQSKEGEGSEFIVQLPVNA
;
A
#
# COMPACT_ATOMS: atom_id res chain seq x y z
N GLN A 1 3.04 -15.65 7.83
CA GLN A 1 2.16 -16.47 8.70
C GLN A 1 0.70 -16.12 8.40
N ASN A 2 -0.18 -17.12 8.45
CA ASN A 2 -1.60 -16.95 8.16
C ASN A 2 -2.30 -16.17 9.30
N PRO A 3 -2.90 -14.99 9.06
CA PRO A 3 -3.56 -14.21 10.10
C PRO A 3 -4.69 -14.94 10.82
N LEU A 4 -5.39 -15.83 10.12
CA LEU A 4 -6.50 -16.62 10.69
C LEU A 4 -6.03 -17.59 11.78
N ASN A 5 -4.80 -18.11 11.68
CA ASN A 5 -4.25 -18.97 12.73
C ASN A 5 -4.08 -18.19 14.04
N PHE A 6 -3.68 -16.92 13.96
CA PHE A 6 -3.57 -16.08 15.15
C PHE A 6 -4.94 -15.76 15.75
N VAL A 7 -5.94 -15.44 14.90
CA VAL A 7 -7.32 -15.22 15.37
C VAL A 7 -7.83 -16.44 16.13
N ASN A 8 -7.67 -17.63 15.56
CA ASN A 8 -8.13 -18.87 16.19
C ASN A 8 -7.39 -19.15 17.51
N ASN A 9 -6.05 -19.05 17.51
CA ASN A 9 -5.26 -19.34 18.70
C ASN A 9 -5.60 -18.38 19.87
N PHE A 10 -5.67 -17.07 19.62
CA PHE A 10 -6.02 -16.12 20.67
C PHE A 10 -7.48 -16.29 21.12
N SER A 11 -8.40 -16.68 20.23
CA SER A 11 -9.77 -16.98 20.60
C SER A 11 -9.87 -18.22 21.50
N ASP A 12 -9.06 -19.26 21.25
CA ASP A 12 -9.04 -20.45 22.10
C ASP A 12 -8.42 -20.15 23.46
N VAL A 13 -7.32 -19.39 23.52
CA VAL A 13 -6.74 -18.91 24.78
C VAL A 13 -7.74 -18.08 25.58
N ASN A 14 -8.51 -17.19 24.92
CA ASN A 14 -9.52 -16.39 25.61
C ASN A 14 -10.64 -17.26 26.22
N LYS A 15 -11.03 -18.37 25.61
CA LYS A 15 -11.99 -19.31 26.21
C LYS A 15 -11.46 -19.92 27.51
N GLU A 16 -10.18 -20.29 27.56
CA GLU A 16 -9.52 -20.82 28.75
C GLU A 16 -9.45 -19.75 29.84
N LEU A 17 -8.97 -18.54 29.50
CA LEU A 17 -8.90 -17.40 30.43
C LEU A 17 -10.28 -17.01 31.00
N LEU A 18 -11.34 -17.01 30.19
CA LEU A 18 -12.68 -16.71 30.65
C LEU A 18 -13.25 -17.82 31.58
N SER A 19 -12.82 -19.07 31.38
CA SER A 19 -13.17 -20.17 32.30
C SER A 19 -12.47 -19.99 33.63
N GLU A 20 -11.18 -19.66 33.65
CA GLU A 20 -10.39 -19.37 34.83
C GLU A 20 -10.93 -18.15 35.59
N LEU A 21 -11.23 -17.07 34.85
CA LEU A 21 -11.84 -15.86 35.40
C LEU A 21 -13.12 -16.16 36.20
N LYS A 22 -13.99 -17.06 35.70
CA LYS A 22 -15.19 -17.48 36.41
C LYS A 22 -14.88 -18.19 37.74
N GLU A 23 -13.84 -19.01 37.79
CA GLU A 23 -13.43 -19.71 39.00
C GLU A 23 -12.82 -18.73 40.03
N GLU A 24 -11.99 -17.78 39.58
CA GLU A 24 -11.39 -16.77 40.46
C GLU A 24 -12.45 -15.81 41.04
N ILE A 25 -13.50 -15.48 40.31
CA ILE A 25 -14.68 -14.75 40.83
C ILE A 25 -15.33 -15.52 41.95
N LYS A 26 -15.55 -16.86 41.83
CA LYS A 26 -16.15 -17.68 42.89
C LYS A 26 -15.29 -17.75 44.16
N LYS A 27 -13.96 -17.70 43.99
CA LYS A 27 -12.98 -17.68 45.10
C LYS A 27 -12.86 -16.30 45.76
N GLY A 28 -13.42 -15.24 45.15
CA GLY A 28 -13.28 -13.86 45.62
C GLY A 28 -11.88 -13.27 45.39
N ASN A 29 -11.09 -13.84 44.47
CA ASN A 29 -9.74 -13.40 44.14
C ASN A 29 -9.75 -12.28 43.09
N TYR A 30 -10.18 -11.09 43.48
CA TYR A 30 -10.37 -9.96 42.58
C TYR A 30 -9.06 -9.44 41.93
N GLY A 31 -7.90 -9.66 42.55
CA GLY A 31 -6.62 -9.30 41.94
C GLY A 31 -6.34 -10.13 40.67
N GLU A 32 -6.55 -11.46 40.77
CA GLU A 32 -6.39 -12.36 39.63
C GLU A 32 -7.46 -12.12 38.55
N VAL A 33 -8.70 -11.83 38.95
CA VAL A 33 -9.78 -11.45 38.03
C VAL A 33 -9.39 -10.24 37.18
N GLN A 34 -8.75 -9.21 37.78
CA GLN A 34 -8.29 -8.04 37.03
C GLN A 34 -7.15 -8.38 36.04
N SER A 35 -6.21 -9.24 36.47
CA SER A 35 -5.10 -9.70 35.63
C SER A 35 -5.62 -10.44 34.42
N ILE A 36 -6.47 -11.46 34.60
CA ILE A 36 -7.05 -12.27 33.55
C ILE A 36 -7.90 -11.42 32.61
N ALA A 37 -8.71 -10.50 33.14
CA ALA A 37 -9.52 -9.59 32.32
C ALA A 37 -8.65 -8.73 31.40
N LYS A 38 -7.49 -8.25 31.89
CA LYS A 38 -6.53 -7.50 31.07
C LYS A 38 -5.97 -8.37 29.95
N ASP A 39 -5.56 -9.61 30.24
CA ASP A 39 -5.03 -10.54 29.23
C ASP A 39 -6.06 -10.85 28.15
N VAL A 40 -7.34 -11.00 28.51
CA VAL A 40 -8.44 -11.16 27.54
C VAL A 40 -8.57 -9.93 26.64
N ILE A 41 -8.50 -8.72 27.20
CA ILE A 41 -8.57 -7.47 26.43
C ILE A 41 -7.39 -7.38 25.44
N ASP A 42 -6.16 -7.65 25.92
CA ASP A 42 -4.96 -7.63 25.08
C ASP A 42 -5.03 -8.66 23.95
N ASN A 43 -5.63 -9.82 24.18
CA ASN A 43 -5.86 -10.85 23.16
C ASN A 43 -6.94 -10.42 22.17
N GLU A 44 -8.02 -9.77 22.60
CA GLU A 44 -9.06 -9.23 21.68
C GLU A 44 -8.50 -8.16 20.75
N GLU A 45 -7.57 -7.32 21.20
CA GLU A 45 -6.87 -6.36 20.36
C GLU A 45 -6.05 -7.06 19.27
N LYS A 46 -5.36 -8.15 19.63
CA LYS A 46 -4.60 -8.97 18.65
C LYS A 46 -5.53 -9.66 17.66
N ILE A 47 -6.65 -10.22 18.11
CA ILE A 47 -7.68 -10.84 17.26
C ILE A 47 -8.21 -9.82 16.25
N ASN A 48 -8.58 -8.62 16.71
CA ASN A 48 -9.07 -7.54 15.84
C ASN A 48 -8.00 -7.12 14.80
N CYS A 49 -6.74 -6.98 15.23
CA CYS A 49 -5.63 -6.63 14.34
C CYS A 49 -5.43 -7.68 13.24
N HIS A 50 -5.39 -8.97 13.59
CA HIS A 50 -5.22 -10.05 12.63
C HIS A 50 -6.46 -10.28 11.77
N GLY A 51 -7.66 -10.06 12.30
CA GLY A 51 -8.92 -10.09 11.55
C GLY A 51 -8.95 -9.02 10.46
N LYS A 52 -8.58 -7.78 10.78
CA LYS A 52 -8.45 -6.69 9.79
C LYS A 52 -7.41 -7.01 8.71
N ARG A 53 -6.32 -7.68 9.09
CA ARG A 53 -5.30 -8.11 8.14
C ARG A 53 -5.84 -9.18 7.19
N ALA A 54 -6.59 -10.17 7.69
CA ALA A 54 -7.23 -11.19 6.87
C ALA A 54 -8.24 -10.58 5.89
N ASP A 55 -9.09 -9.67 6.35
CA ASP A 55 -10.04 -8.92 5.51
C ASP A 55 -9.33 -8.14 4.39
N SER A 56 -8.24 -7.45 4.73
CA SER A 56 -7.43 -6.71 3.76
C SER A 56 -6.80 -7.62 2.71
N ILE A 57 -6.32 -8.81 3.11
CA ILE A 57 -5.78 -9.82 2.18
C ILE A 57 -6.87 -10.32 1.23
N VAL A 58 -8.06 -10.66 1.76
CA VAL A 58 -9.19 -11.13 0.94
C VAL A 58 -9.63 -10.06 -0.05
N LYS A 59 -9.77 -8.80 0.40
CA LYS A 59 -10.07 -7.67 -0.48
C LYS A 59 -9.01 -7.47 -1.56
N GLY A 60 -7.73 -7.56 -1.20
CA GLY A 60 -6.63 -7.50 -2.14
C GLY A 60 -6.65 -8.64 -3.16
N MET A 61 -6.93 -9.88 -2.72
CA MET A 61 -7.09 -11.04 -3.61
C MET A 61 -8.27 -10.88 -4.57
N LEU A 62 -9.40 -10.36 -4.10
CA LEU A 62 -10.55 -10.07 -4.96
C LEU A 62 -10.24 -8.98 -5.99
N GLN A 63 -9.45 -7.98 -5.63
CA GLN A 63 -8.98 -6.96 -6.58
C GLN A 63 -7.98 -7.55 -7.58
N HIS A 64 -7.13 -8.47 -7.16
CA HIS A 64 -6.18 -9.19 -8.01
C HIS A 64 -6.89 -10.19 -8.93
N SER A 65 -7.89 -10.93 -8.41
CA SER A 65 -8.68 -11.92 -9.15
C SER A 65 -9.65 -11.31 -10.18
N ARG A 66 -10.00 -10.04 -10.03
CA ARG A 66 -10.66 -9.30 -11.11
C ARG A 66 -9.63 -9.04 -12.19
N ALA A 67 -9.26 -10.11 -12.93
CA ALA A 67 -8.58 -9.97 -14.20
C ALA A 67 -9.32 -8.88 -14.99
N SER A 68 -8.58 -7.94 -15.57
CA SER A 68 -9.20 -6.87 -16.30
C SER A 68 -10.09 -7.46 -17.41
N SER A 69 -11.39 -7.33 -17.25
CA SER A 69 -12.35 -7.53 -18.33
C SER A 69 -12.40 -6.29 -19.21
N GLY A 70 -11.50 -5.32 -18.96
CA GLY A 70 -11.44 -4.06 -19.66
C GLY A 70 -10.91 -4.23 -21.07
N GLN A 71 -11.55 -3.56 -22.03
CA GLN A 71 -11.01 -3.44 -23.37
C GLN A 71 -9.92 -2.37 -23.38
N LYS A 72 -8.87 -2.62 -24.17
CA LYS A 72 -7.88 -1.58 -24.44
C LYS A 72 -8.52 -0.47 -25.25
N GLU A 73 -8.23 0.77 -24.89
CA GLU A 73 -8.68 1.95 -25.62
C GLU A 73 -7.60 3.03 -25.66
N LEU A 74 -7.70 3.92 -26.66
CA LEU A 74 -6.78 5.04 -26.82
C LEU A 74 -6.92 6.02 -25.65
N THR A 75 -6.01 5.97 -24.72
CA THR A 75 -6.04 6.67 -23.43
C THR A 75 -4.99 7.77 -23.38
N ASP A 76 -5.39 8.95 -22.93
CA ASP A 76 -4.49 10.04 -22.58
C ASP A 76 -3.87 9.74 -21.20
N ILE A 77 -2.59 9.40 -21.19
CA ILE A 77 -1.87 9.01 -19.98
C ILE A 77 -1.66 10.20 -19.05
N ASN A 78 -1.49 11.42 -19.55
CA ASN A 78 -1.35 12.59 -18.72
C ASN A 78 -2.64 12.88 -17.95
N ALA A 79 -3.78 12.88 -18.65
CA ALA A 79 -5.08 13.08 -18.04
C ALA A 79 -5.41 11.99 -17.01
N LEU A 80 -5.17 10.73 -17.36
CA LEU A 80 -5.36 9.59 -16.43
C LEU A 80 -4.48 9.72 -15.19
N THR A 81 -3.21 10.10 -15.37
CA THR A 81 -2.26 10.24 -14.26
C THR A 81 -2.66 11.36 -13.32
N ASP A 82 -3.08 12.51 -13.84
CA ASP A 82 -3.58 13.64 -13.04
C ASP A 82 -4.85 13.29 -12.26
N GLU A 83 -5.79 12.57 -12.90
CA GLU A 83 -7.01 12.11 -12.24
C GLU A 83 -6.71 11.22 -11.02
N TYR A 84 -5.88 10.20 -11.21
CA TYR A 84 -5.54 9.27 -10.12
C TYR A 84 -4.64 9.90 -9.05
N LEU A 85 -3.81 10.88 -9.40
CA LEU A 85 -3.04 11.67 -8.44
C LEU A 85 -3.98 12.46 -7.51
N ARG A 86 -4.96 13.15 -8.08
CA ARG A 86 -5.98 13.88 -7.30
C ARG A 86 -6.81 12.95 -6.44
N LEU A 87 -7.22 11.80 -7.00
CA LEU A 87 -7.97 10.79 -6.26
C LEU A 87 -7.20 10.28 -5.03
N ALA A 88 -5.91 9.95 -5.21
CA ALA A 88 -5.03 9.49 -4.13
C ALA A 88 -4.88 10.56 -3.04
N TYR A 89 -4.59 11.80 -3.43
CA TYR A 89 -4.35 12.89 -2.49
C TYR A 89 -5.61 13.23 -1.69
N HIS A 90 -6.75 13.42 -2.36
CA HIS A 90 -8.00 13.70 -1.67
C HIS A 90 -8.48 12.53 -0.82
N GLY A 91 -8.29 11.30 -1.28
CA GLY A 91 -8.60 10.09 -0.51
C GLY A 91 -7.78 9.98 0.77
N LEU A 92 -6.51 10.37 0.72
CA LEU A 92 -5.65 10.39 1.91
C LEU A 92 -6.04 11.52 2.86
N ARG A 93 -6.25 12.74 2.36
CA ARG A 93 -6.67 13.89 3.19
C ARG A 93 -8.06 13.73 3.81
N ALA A 94 -8.93 12.94 3.20
CA ALA A 94 -10.22 12.60 3.81
C ALA A 94 -10.05 11.70 5.05
N LYS A 95 -9.01 10.88 5.09
CA LYS A 95 -8.67 9.99 6.23
C LYS A 95 -7.80 10.70 7.27
N ASP A 96 -6.86 11.50 6.81
CA ASP A 96 -5.93 12.24 7.65
C ASP A 96 -5.85 13.69 7.17
N LYS A 97 -6.53 14.58 7.90
CA LYS A 97 -6.57 16.02 7.58
C LYS A 97 -5.24 16.73 7.81
N SER A 98 -4.35 16.15 8.60
CA SER A 98 -3.04 16.71 8.91
C SER A 98 -2.01 16.44 7.80
N PHE A 99 -2.23 15.40 6.98
CA PHE A 99 -1.31 15.08 5.88
C PHE A 99 -1.19 16.23 4.89
N ASN A 100 0.02 16.67 4.65
CA ASN A 100 0.35 17.68 3.66
C ASN A 100 1.66 17.32 2.95
N ALA A 101 1.64 17.31 1.64
CA ALA A 101 2.83 17.08 0.82
C ALA A 101 2.84 18.03 -0.37
N GLU A 102 4.02 18.50 -0.75
CA GLU A 102 4.20 19.21 -2.01
C GLU A 102 4.04 18.21 -3.16
N ILE A 103 3.13 18.52 -4.09
CA ILE A 103 2.89 17.69 -5.26
C ILE A 103 3.36 18.45 -6.49
N LYS A 104 4.27 17.85 -7.26
CA LYS A 104 4.75 18.39 -8.54
C LYS A 104 4.36 17.45 -9.68
N THR A 105 3.92 18.03 -10.78
CA THR A 105 3.61 17.30 -12.00
C THR A 105 4.50 17.80 -13.14
N GLU A 106 5.13 16.85 -13.85
CA GLU A 106 6.01 17.13 -15.00
C GLU A 106 5.53 16.26 -16.17
N PHE A 107 4.48 16.72 -16.84
CA PHE A 107 3.84 15.97 -17.91
C PHE A 107 4.37 16.38 -19.29
N ASP A 108 4.81 15.38 -20.06
CA ASP A 108 5.22 15.56 -21.47
C ASP A 108 3.99 15.77 -22.35
N SER A 109 3.79 17.00 -22.84
CA SER A 109 2.66 17.36 -23.70
C SER A 109 2.68 16.67 -25.07
N SER A 110 3.83 16.11 -25.49
CA SER A 110 3.99 15.41 -26.76
C SER A 110 3.64 13.93 -26.72
N LEU A 111 3.22 13.42 -25.54
CA LEU A 111 3.09 11.98 -25.28
C LEU A 111 2.04 11.30 -26.16
N GLY A 112 0.91 11.98 -26.46
CA GLY A 112 -0.20 11.44 -27.21
C GLY A 112 -0.99 10.36 -26.43
N LYS A 113 -1.89 9.67 -27.14
CA LYS A 113 -2.67 8.57 -26.58
C LYS A 113 -2.02 7.23 -26.87
N ILE A 114 -2.13 6.28 -25.94
CA ILE A 114 -1.68 4.89 -26.12
C ILE A 114 -2.82 3.91 -25.86
N ASN A 115 -2.73 2.72 -26.44
CA ASN A 115 -3.77 1.70 -26.35
C ASN A 115 -3.57 0.84 -25.09
N VAL A 116 -4.31 1.13 -24.03
CA VAL A 116 -4.23 0.45 -22.73
C VAL A 116 -5.61 0.23 -22.13
N VAL A 117 -5.72 -0.58 -21.09
CA VAL A 117 -6.92 -0.65 -20.23
C VAL A 117 -6.83 0.44 -19.16
N PRO A 118 -7.62 1.54 -19.24
CA PRO A 118 -7.42 2.71 -18.38
C PRO A 118 -7.55 2.40 -16.89
N GLN A 119 -8.51 1.56 -16.52
CA GLN A 119 -8.74 1.16 -15.13
C GLN A 119 -7.55 0.41 -14.53
N ASP A 120 -6.87 -0.40 -15.33
CA ASP A 120 -5.69 -1.15 -14.90
C ASP A 120 -4.50 -0.22 -14.70
N ILE A 121 -4.23 0.65 -15.66
CA ILE A 121 -3.15 1.64 -15.53
C ILE A 121 -3.45 2.62 -14.40
N GLY A 122 -4.70 3.03 -14.23
CA GLY A 122 -5.13 3.83 -13.08
C GLY A 122 -4.84 3.16 -11.74
N ARG A 123 -5.07 1.83 -11.62
CA ARG A 123 -4.71 1.06 -10.41
C ARG A 123 -3.21 1.04 -10.16
N VAL A 124 -2.41 0.89 -11.23
CA VAL A 124 -0.94 0.97 -11.12
C VAL A 124 -0.52 2.32 -10.55
N ILE A 125 -0.98 3.40 -11.17
CA ILE A 125 -0.68 4.78 -10.76
C ILE A 125 -1.10 5.00 -9.30
N LEU A 126 -2.33 4.62 -8.93
CA LEU A 126 -2.85 4.76 -7.57
C LEU A 126 -1.99 4.02 -6.53
N ASN A 127 -1.56 2.79 -6.84
CA ASN A 127 -0.71 2.01 -5.94
C ASN A 127 0.65 2.67 -5.73
N LEU A 128 1.28 3.18 -6.79
CA LEU A 128 2.57 3.85 -6.70
C LEU A 128 2.48 5.16 -5.92
N ILE A 129 1.47 5.99 -6.21
CA ILE A 129 1.25 7.28 -5.52
C ILE A 129 0.93 7.07 -4.04
N ASN A 130 0.08 6.09 -3.70
CA ASN A 130 -0.22 5.77 -2.30
C ASN A 130 1.02 5.27 -1.53
N ASN A 131 1.94 4.58 -2.19
CA ASN A 131 3.21 4.18 -1.58
C ASN A 131 4.13 5.38 -1.39
N ALA A 132 4.22 6.29 -2.35
CA ALA A 132 4.98 7.53 -2.23
C ALA A 132 4.46 8.41 -1.08
N PHE A 133 3.14 8.64 -1.01
CA PHE A 133 2.53 9.39 0.09
C PHE A 133 2.78 8.75 1.45
N TYR A 134 2.72 7.43 1.54
CA TYR A 134 3.05 6.72 2.76
C TYR A 134 4.52 6.94 3.15
N ALA A 135 5.46 6.80 2.21
CA ALA A 135 6.88 6.94 2.47
C ALA A 135 7.25 8.35 2.96
N VAL A 136 6.69 9.38 2.35
CA VAL A 136 6.94 10.77 2.77
C VAL A 136 6.27 11.08 4.11
N GLY A 137 5.08 10.56 4.37
CA GLY A 137 4.39 10.74 5.66
C GLY A 137 5.08 10.02 6.82
N GLU A 138 5.69 8.85 6.60
CA GLU A 138 6.48 8.18 7.64
C GLU A 138 7.76 8.97 7.96
N LYS A 139 8.46 9.46 6.93
CA LYS A 139 9.66 10.28 7.14
C LYS A 139 9.37 11.61 7.84
N GLU A 140 8.22 12.22 7.56
CA GLU A 140 7.78 13.44 8.24
C GLU A 140 7.63 13.25 9.75
N LYS A 141 7.17 12.07 10.19
CA LYS A 141 7.05 11.74 11.62
C LYS A 141 8.40 11.62 12.32
N GLU A 142 9.46 11.28 11.58
CA GLU A 142 10.81 11.09 12.11
C GLU A 142 11.59 12.41 12.21
N ASN A 143 11.35 13.39 11.31
CA ASN A 143 12.13 14.61 11.13
C ASN A 143 11.26 15.87 11.17
N LEU A 144 10.90 16.34 12.33
CA LEU A 144 9.94 17.42 12.52
C LEU A 144 10.37 18.84 12.06
N ASN A 145 11.65 19.14 11.82
CA ASN A 145 12.07 20.55 11.75
C ASN A 145 12.60 21.09 10.41
N ALA A 146 12.83 20.27 9.39
CA ALA A 146 13.36 20.75 8.09
C ALA A 146 12.91 19.91 6.88
N TYR A 147 12.10 18.87 7.07
CA TYR A 147 11.69 17.99 5.99
C TYR A 147 10.38 18.47 5.38
N GLN A 148 10.38 18.64 4.06
CA GLN A 148 9.17 18.93 3.28
C GLN A 148 8.79 17.71 2.47
N PRO A 149 7.71 17.00 2.85
CA PRO A 149 7.20 15.88 2.07
C PRO A 149 6.95 16.29 0.63
N THR A 150 7.58 15.61 -0.33
CA THR A 150 7.46 15.97 -1.74
C THR A 150 7.24 14.71 -2.58
N VAL A 151 6.24 14.75 -3.45
CA VAL A 151 5.97 13.70 -4.45
C VAL A 151 5.91 14.33 -5.83
N ILE A 152 6.69 13.79 -6.77
CA ILE A 152 6.73 14.25 -8.16
C ILE A 152 6.17 13.14 -9.03
N VAL A 153 5.22 13.50 -9.90
CA VAL A 153 4.69 12.58 -10.91
C VAL A 153 5.06 13.11 -12.28
N ARG A 154 5.80 12.27 -13.01
CA ARG A 154 6.36 12.64 -14.32
C ARG A 154 5.87 11.69 -15.39
N THR A 155 5.61 12.20 -16.56
CA THR A 155 5.42 11.38 -17.79
C THR A 155 6.43 11.80 -18.85
N LYS A 156 6.91 10.84 -19.62
CA LYS A 156 7.87 11.11 -20.68
C LYS A 156 7.72 10.10 -21.82
N ARG A 157 7.92 10.56 -23.05
CA ARG A 157 8.09 9.66 -24.20
C ARG A 157 9.57 9.33 -24.38
N ASN A 158 9.92 8.04 -24.39
CA ASN A 158 11.30 7.59 -24.49
C ASN A 158 11.37 6.33 -25.39
N ASN A 159 12.08 6.43 -26.52
CA ASN A 159 12.37 5.29 -27.42
C ASN A 159 11.15 4.41 -27.77
N GLY A 160 10.03 5.03 -28.14
CA GLY A 160 8.80 4.30 -28.51
C GLY A 160 8.02 3.72 -27.31
N LYS A 161 8.39 4.09 -26.10
CA LYS A 161 7.68 3.78 -24.86
C LYS A 161 7.17 5.05 -24.20
N VAL A 162 6.11 4.90 -23.42
CA VAL A 162 5.64 5.90 -22.47
C VAL A 162 6.17 5.51 -21.09
N GLU A 163 6.78 6.45 -20.42
CA GLU A 163 7.25 6.31 -19.03
C GLU A 163 6.35 7.13 -18.11
N ILE A 164 5.93 6.51 -17.02
CA ILE A 164 5.24 7.16 -15.89
C ILE A 164 6.13 6.97 -14.67
N SER A 165 6.67 8.06 -14.13
CA SER A 165 7.51 8.03 -12.92
C SER A 165 6.76 8.62 -11.74
N VAL A 166 6.81 7.93 -10.60
CA VAL A 166 6.39 8.45 -9.29
C VAL A 166 7.63 8.52 -8.40
N ILE A 167 7.98 9.72 -8.00
CA ILE A 167 9.21 10.03 -7.26
C ILE A 167 8.80 10.57 -5.89
N ASP A 168 9.39 10.06 -4.84
CA ASP A 168 9.22 10.54 -3.47
C ASP A 168 10.58 10.85 -2.82
N ASN A 169 10.58 11.75 -1.85
CA ASN A 169 11.72 12.03 -1.00
C ASN A 169 11.60 11.38 0.39
N GLY A 170 10.88 10.26 0.46
CA GLY A 170 10.68 9.48 1.69
C GLY A 170 11.93 8.76 2.19
N ASN A 171 11.74 7.70 2.99
CA ASN A 171 12.85 6.94 3.60
C ASN A 171 13.61 6.06 2.61
N GLY A 172 13.16 5.94 1.36
CA GLY A 172 13.76 5.04 0.39
C GLY A 172 13.57 3.56 0.73
N ILE A 173 14.22 2.70 -0.03
CA ILE A 173 14.12 1.24 0.08
C ILE A 173 15.53 0.66 0.24
N PRO A 174 15.82 -0.05 1.35
CA PRO A 174 17.09 -0.74 1.54
C PRO A 174 17.37 -1.76 0.44
N ASP A 175 18.62 -1.89 0.01
CA ASP A 175 19.02 -2.84 -1.03
C ASP A 175 18.64 -4.28 -0.70
N SER A 176 18.69 -4.65 0.59
CA SER A 176 18.38 -6.00 1.10
C SER A 176 16.95 -6.48 0.82
N ILE A 177 16.02 -5.55 0.55
CA ILE A 177 14.62 -5.87 0.28
C ILE A 177 14.16 -5.46 -1.12
N ARG A 178 14.99 -4.76 -1.90
CA ARG A 178 14.62 -4.21 -3.22
C ARG A 178 14.05 -5.26 -4.18
N GLU A 179 14.62 -6.46 -4.22
CA GLU A 179 14.11 -7.55 -5.06
C GLU A 179 12.81 -8.17 -4.54
N LYS A 180 12.51 -7.99 -3.25
CA LYS A 180 11.33 -8.58 -2.60
C LYS A 180 10.08 -7.71 -2.69
N ILE A 181 10.21 -6.41 -2.97
CA ILE A 181 9.07 -5.47 -2.92
C ILE A 181 7.96 -5.80 -3.91
N PHE A 182 8.26 -6.53 -4.99
CA PHE A 182 7.28 -6.99 -5.97
C PHE A 182 6.70 -8.39 -5.67
N GLN A 183 7.16 -9.05 -4.60
CA GLN A 183 6.61 -10.35 -4.20
C GLN A 183 5.23 -10.15 -3.55
N PRO A 184 4.23 -10.98 -3.88
CA PRO A 184 2.92 -10.93 -3.22
C PRO A 184 3.05 -11.04 -1.71
N PHE A 185 2.25 -10.25 -0.99
CA PHE A 185 2.20 -10.19 0.48
C PHE A 185 3.46 -9.63 1.17
N PHE A 186 4.47 -9.19 0.42
CA PHE A 186 5.62 -8.51 0.99
C PHE A 186 5.24 -7.07 1.38
N THR A 187 5.48 -6.70 2.63
CA THR A 187 5.26 -5.35 3.15
C THR A 187 6.17 -5.06 4.33
N THR A 188 6.67 -3.83 4.39
CA THR A 188 7.38 -3.27 5.54
C THR A 188 6.47 -2.42 6.43
N LYS A 189 5.23 -2.18 5.99
CA LYS A 189 4.25 -1.41 6.76
C LYS A 189 3.78 -2.19 7.99
N PRO A 190 3.44 -1.51 9.10
CA PRO A 190 2.89 -2.15 10.29
C PRO A 190 1.69 -3.04 9.97
N THR A 191 1.46 -4.03 10.84
CA THR A 191 0.34 -4.96 10.71
C THR A 191 -0.99 -4.20 10.61
N GLY A 192 -1.77 -4.50 9.57
CA GLY A 192 -3.06 -3.83 9.31
C GLY A 192 -2.99 -2.58 8.42
N GLN A 193 -1.80 -2.04 8.13
CA GLN A 193 -1.63 -0.86 7.25
C GLN A 193 -1.20 -1.19 5.83
N GLY A 194 -0.71 -2.39 5.58
CA GLY A 194 -0.29 -2.83 4.25
C GLY A 194 -0.70 -4.26 3.95
N THR A 195 -1.25 -4.49 2.75
CA THR A 195 -1.60 -5.85 2.27
C THR A 195 -0.41 -6.58 1.64
N GLY A 196 0.60 -5.82 1.20
CA GLY A 196 1.71 -6.35 0.41
C GLY A 196 1.33 -6.76 -1.02
N LEU A 197 0.15 -6.37 -1.50
CA LEU A 197 -0.35 -6.74 -2.82
C LEU A 197 -0.27 -5.60 -3.85
N GLY A 198 -0.10 -4.35 -3.42
CA GLY A 198 -0.16 -3.20 -4.32
C GLY A 198 0.93 -3.21 -5.40
N LEU A 199 2.20 -3.45 -5.01
CA LEU A 199 3.32 -3.46 -5.96
C LEU A 199 3.34 -4.73 -6.82
N SER A 200 2.99 -5.90 -6.28
CA SER A 200 2.86 -7.13 -7.08
C SER A 200 1.76 -7.00 -8.13
N LEU A 201 0.60 -6.46 -7.76
CA LEU A 201 -0.48 -6.18 -8.71
C LEU A 201 -0.06 -5.17 -9.79
N ALA A 202 0.62 -4.09 -9.40
CA ALA A 202 1.13 -3.12 -10.37
C ALA A 202 2.10 -3.76 -11.36
N TYR A 203 3.00 -4.62 -10.88
CA TYR A 203 3.94 -5.37 -11.69
C TYR A 203 3.21 -6.28 -12.70
N ASP A 204 2.23 -7.08 -12.24
CA ASP A 204 1.48 -8.01 -13.09
C ASP A 204 0.67 -7.27 -14.15
N ILE A 205 0.00 -6.17 -13.80
CA ILE A 205 -0.74 -5.32 -14.74
C ILE A 205 0.18 -4.76 -15.82
N VAL A 206 1.33 -4.20 -15.43
CA VAL A 206 2.27 -3.61 -16.39
C VAL A 206 2.84 -4.68 -17.33
N LYS A 207 3.16 -5.86 -16.79
CA LYS A 207 3.60 -7.02 -17.60
C LYS A 207 2.52 -7.48 -18.59
N ALA A 208 1.27 -7.54 -18.16
CA ALA A 208 0.13 -7.89 -19.05
C ALA A 208 -0.07 -6.86 -20.19
N HIS A 209 0.38 -5.62 -19.99
CA HIS A 209 0.41 -4.58 -21.03
C HIS A 209 1.69 -4.59 -21.87
N GLY A 210 2.56 -5.59 -21.72
CA GLY A 210 3.84 -5.67 -22.43
C GLY A 210 4.89 -4.67 -21.93
N GLY A 211 4.67 -4.10 -20.76
CA GLY A 211 5.52 -3.08 -20.15
C GLY A 211 6.54 -3.62 -19.15
N GLU A 212 7.20 -2.69 -18.48
CA GLU A 212 8.21 -2.97 -17.45
C GLU A 212 8.07 -1.99 -16.29
N VAL A 213 8.29 -2.48 -15.06
CA VAL A 213 8.40 -1.64 -13.85
C VAL A 213 9.84 -1.65 -13.37
N LYS A 214 10.40 -0.47 -13.14
CA LYS A 214 11.72 -0.27 -12.56
C LYS A 214 11.62 0.50 -11.25
N VAL A 215 12.58 0.28 -10.37
CA VAL A 215 12.72 1.04 -9.12
C VAL A 215 14.16 1.52 -8.98
N GLN A 216 14.31 2.80 -8.70
CA GLN A 216 15.56 3.42 -8.28
C GLN A 216 15.31 3.99 -6.89
N SER A 217 16.11 3.58 -5.92
CA SER A 217 15.91 4.02 -4.55
C SER A 217 17.22 4.00 -3.79
N LYS A 218 17.34 4.96 -2.88
CA LYS A 218 18.44 5.04 -1.93
C LYS A 218 17.88 5.29 -0.54
N GLU A 219 18.29 4.46 0.39
CA GLU A 219 17.86 4.55 1.79
C GLU A 219 18.18 5.96 2.36
N GLY A 220 17.19 6.58 2.99
CA GLY A 220 17.25 7.94 3.52
C GLY A 220 17.01 9.06 2.49
N GLU A 221 17.05 8.79 1.17
CA GLU A 221 16.91 9.84 0.14
C GLU A 221 15.57 9.81 -0.59
N GLY A 222 14.95 8.62 -0.74
CA GLY A 222 13.67 8.45 -1.41
C GLY A 222 13.68 7.36 -2.48
N SER A 223 12.60 7.33 -3.27
CA SER A 223 12.43 6.32 -4.32
C SER A 223 11.85 6.92 -5.60
N GLU A 224 12.19 6.34 -6.74
CA GLU A 224 11.55 6.55 -8.03
C GLU A 224 11.05 5.21 -8.57
N PHE A 225 9.75 5.10 -8.80
CA PHE A 225 9.13 3.98 -9.50
C PHE A 225 8.81 4.41 -10.93
N ILE A 226 9.32 3.67 -11.90
CA ILE A 226 9.19 3.95 -13.34
C ILE A 226 8.39 2.84 -13.99
N VAL A 227 7.24 3.16 -14.53
CA VAL A 227 6.42 2.28 -15.36
C VAL A 227 6.69 2.61 -16.82
N GLN A 228 7.11 1.62 -17.61
CA GLN A 228 7.33 1.74 -19.05
C GLN A 228 6.26 0.95 -19.79
N LEU A 229 5.51 1.60 -20.68
CA LEU A 229 4.47 0.99 -21.51
C LEU A 229 4.84 1.17 -22.99
N PRO A 230 4.64 0.15 -23.85
CA PRO A 230 4.83 0.32 -25.29
C PRO A 230 3.76 1.25 -25.86
N VAL A 231 4.13 2.10 -26.83
CA VAL A 231 3.19 3.00 -27.52
C VAL A 231 2.23 2.22 -28.41
N ASN A 232 2.70 1.09 -28.98
CA ASN A 232 1.94 0.22 -29.88
C ASN A 232 1.79 -1.16 -29.20
N ALA A 233 0.87 -1.29 -28.27
CA ALA A 233 0.57 -2.56 -27.61
C ALA A 233 -0.79 -3.11 -28.05
#